data_9ccdf66da7ebf6b1789c94cf54280f7c
#
_entry.id   9ccdf66da7ebf6b1789c94cf54280f7c
#
_cell.length_a   1.000
_cell.length_b   1.000
_cell.length_c   1.000
_cell.angle_alpha   90.00
_cell.angle_beta   90.00
_cell.angle_gamma   90.00
#
_symmetry.space_group_name_H-M   'P 1'
#
loop_
_entity.id
_entity.type
_entity.pdbx_description
1 polymer ?
#
loop_
_entity_poly.entity_id
_entity_poly.type
_entity_poly.pdbx_seq_one_letter_code
_entity_poly.pdbx_strand_id
1 'polypeptide(L)'
;MAHAIAHVDSAHDDSHGHPPTSTGLDNKKVAIWAFIGSECMLFASLISTYLIYKGRSVVGPYPHEACLPPNCSTPLHAILNIPVTSASTFVLLMSSLAMVLALAAVEMKDQPKPAGWWNGLLRSSKLWLWMTALLGTTFLGFQAFEFTSFVHEGLTIRTNLFGSSFFTLTGFHGAHVTAGVIWLLTLLAIDYRRGLGPKDAINVDLAALYWHFVDVVWIAIFTLVYLIK
;
A
#
# COMPACT_ATOMS: atom_id res chain seq x y z
N MET A 1 2.02 68.30 -22.19
CA MET A 1 2.47 67.14 -21.32
C MET A 1 1.27 66.27 -21.07
N ALA A 2 1.13 65.22 -21.85
CA ALA A 2 0.04 64.26 -21.69
C ALA A 2 0.62 62.97 -21.08
N HIS A 3 0.18 62.62 -19.87
CA HIS A 3 0.49 61.34 -19.23
C HIS A 3 -0.33 60.23 -19.88
N ALA A 4 0.33 59.33 -20.56
CA ALA A 4 -0.25 58.08 -21.01
C ALA A 4 -0.33 57.13 -19.79
N ILE A 5 -1.55 56.85 -19.35
CA ILE A 5 -1.82 55.78 -18.37
C ILE A 5 -1.81 54.48 -19.16
N ALA A 6 -0.79 53.64 -18.92
CA ALA A 6 -0.75 52.26 -19.40
C ALA A 6 -1.83 51.46 -18.67
N HIS A 7 -2.85 51.03 -19.41
CA HIS A 7 -3.75 49.97 -18.97
C HIS A 7 -2.95 48.67 -18.90
N VAL A 8 -2.73 48.18 -17.68
CA VAL A 8 -2.31 46.80 -17.45
C VAL A 8 -3.57 45.95 -17.62
N ASP A 9 -3.67 45.28 -18.76
CA ASP A 9 -4.65 44.25 -18.98
C ASP A 9 -4.33 43.12 -17.99
N SER A 10 -5.10 43.05 -16.88
CA SER A 10 -5.16 41.90 -16.03
C SER A 10 -5.80 40.77 -16.82
N ALA A 11 -4.98 39.87 -17.37
CA ALA A 11 -5.43 38.60 -17.90
C ALA A 11 -6.18 37.88 -16.77
N HIS A 12 -7.50 37.80 -16.90
CA HIS A 12 -8.33 36.92 -16.09
C HIS A 12 -7.88 35.47 -16.37
N ASP A 13 -7.07 34.96 -15.50
CA ASP A 13 -6.81 33.53 -15.39
C ASP A 13 -8.06 32.88 -14.74
N ASP A 14 -8.98 32.42 -15.60
CA ASP A 14 -10.15 31.62 -15.21
C ASP A 14 -9.74 30.20 -14.77
N SER A 15 -8.73 30.09 -13.95
CA SER A 15 -8.53 28.90 -13.11
C SER A 15 -9.59 29.01 -12.02
N HIS A 16 -10.54 28.06 -11.98
CA HIS A 16 -11.42 27.80 -10.84
C HIS A 16 -10.57 27.39 -9.63
N GLY A 17 -9.72 28.32 -9.17
CA GLY A 17 -8.88 28.18 -8.01
C GLY A 17 -9.76 28.22 -6.78
N HIS A 18 -9.84 27.13 -6.05
CA HIS A 18 -10.27 27.16 -4.66
C HIS A 18 -9.50 28.28 -3.95
N PRO A 19 -10.16 29.08 -3.06
CA PRO A 19 -9.46 30.13 -2.34
C PRO A 19 -8.21 29.56 -1.68
N PRO A 20 -7.06 30.27 -1.73
CA PRO A 20 -5.83 29.77 -1.16
C PRO A 20 -6.07 29.40 0.31
N THR A 21 -5.79 28.16 0.65
CA THR A 21 -5.91 27.71 2.04
C THR A 21 -4.89 28.47 2.87
N SER A 22 -5.21 28.76 4.13
CA SER A 22 -4.32 29.49 5.06
C SER A 22 -2.95 28.78 5.23
N THR A 23 -2.86 27.49 4.88
CA THR A 23 -1.65 26.67 4.96
C THR A 23 -0.89 26.58 3.64
N GLY A 24 -1.44 27.06 2.52
CA GLY A 24 -0.86 26.90 1.17
C GLY A 24 -0.86 25.46 0.62
N LEU A 25 -1.45 24.49 1.36
CA LEU A 25 -1.54 23.10 0.97
C LEU A 25 -2.90 22.79 0.33
N ASP A 26 -2.91 21.87 -0.63
CA ASP A 26 -4.16 21.37 -1.22
C ASP A 26 -4.95 20.58 -0.14
N ASN A 27 -6.24 20.90 -0.02
CA ASN A 27 -7.14 20.25 0.95
C ASN A 27 -7.20 18.74 0.80
N LYS A 28 -7.01 18.20 -0.42
CA LYS A 28 -6.97 16.76 -0.67
C LYS A 28 -5.74 16.12 -0.02
N LYS A 29 -4.58 16.79 -0.07
CA LYS A 29 -3.36 16.31 0.60
C LYS A 29 -3.51 16.31 2.12
N VAL A 30 -4.11 17.35 2.68
CA VAL A 30 -4.39 17.40 4.13
C VAL A 30 -5.34 16.28 4.54
N ALA A 31 -6.38 16.03 3.76
CA ALA A 31 -7.34 14.96 4.04
C ALA A 31 -6.69 13.57 4.03
N ILE A 32 -5.84 13.25 3.03
CA ILE A 32 -5.17 11.95 2.97
C ILE A 32 -4.16 11.78 4.12
N TRP A 33 -3.45 12.84 4.53
CA TRP A 33 -2.55 12.81 5.67
C TRP A 33 -3.29 12.55 6.98
N ALA A 34 -4.44 13.20 7.20
CA ALA A 34 -5.28 12.95 8.36
C ALA A 34 -5.81 11.51 8.37
N PHE A 35 -6.25 11.01 7.21
CA PHE A 35 -6.68 9.63 7.04
C PHE A 35 -5.56 8.64 7.35
N ILE A 36 -4.37 8.78 6.75
CA ILE A 36 -3.21 7.92 7.03
C ILE A 36 -2.85 7.97 8.52
N GLY A 37 -2.93 9.14 9.14
CA GLY A 37 -2.69 9.29 10.59
C GLY A 37 -3.67 8.44 11.43
N SER A 38 -4.96 8.42 11.08
CA SER A 38 -5.94 7.57 11.76
C SER A 38 -5.66 6.08 11.55
N GLU A 39 -5.29 5.69 10.34
CA GLU A 39 -4.95 4.30 10.01
C GLU A 39 -3.66 3.82 10.70
N CYS A 40 -2.69 4.71 10.89
CA CYS A 40 -1.51 4.43 11.72
C CYS A 40 -1.91 4.04 13.15
N MET A 41 -2.86 4.73 13.75
CA MET A 41 -3.36 4.39 15.10
C MET A 41 -4.09 3.05 15.13
N LEU A 42 -4.90 2.76 14.09
CA LEU A 42 -5.57 1.48 13.94
C LEU A 42 -4.53 0.34 13.89
N PHE A 43 -3.56 0.40 12.99
CA PHE A 43 -2.56 -0.66 12.85
C PHE A 43 -1.63 -0.74 14.07
N ALA A 44 -1.27 0.37 14.69
CA ALA A 44 -0.50 0.37 15.92
C ALA A 44 -1.24 -0.38 17.05
N SER A 45 -2.56 -0.21 17.17
CA SER A 45 -3.37 -0.93 18.16
C SER A 45 -3.45 -2.43 17.87
N LEU A 46 -3.61 -2.82 16.60
CA LEU A 46 -3.63 -4.22 16.18
C LEU A 46 -2.28 -4.91 16.39
N ILE A 47 -1.18 -4.24 16.05
CA ILE A 47 0.19 -4.72 16.28
C ILE A 47 0.46 -4.87 17.78
N SER A 48 0.08 -3.87 18.58
CA SER A 48 0.22 -3.92 20.05
C SER A 48 -0.55 -5.10 20.64
N THR A 49 -1.78 -5.33 20.17
CA THR A 49 -2.60 -6.48 20.57
C THR A 49 -1.91 -7.80 20.22
N TYR A 50 -1.39 -7.92 18.99
CA TYR A 50 -0.62 -9.08 18.58
C TYR A 50 0.60 -9.34 19.49
N LEU A 51 1.38 -8.29 19.79
CA LEU A 51 2.58 -8.38 20.64
C LEU A 51 2.24 -8.79 22.09
N ILE A 52 1.14 -8.29 22.65
CA ILE A 52 0.68 -8.65 24.00
C ILE A 52 0.33 -10.14 24.08
N TYR A 53 -0.29 -10.69 23.04
CA TYR A 53 -0.72 -12.07 23.01
C TYR A 53 0.31 -13.05 22.42
N LYS A 54 1.40 -12.52 21.85
CA LYS A 54 2.51 -13.33 21.34
C LYS A 54 3.08 -14.22 22.44
N GLY A 55 3.20 -15.52 22.17
CA GLY A 55 3.73 -16.51 23.11
C GLY A 55 2.80 -16.91 24.25
N ARG A 56 1.56 -16.37 24.34
CA ARG A 56 0.58 -16.71 25.36
C ARG A 56 -0.39 -17.83 24.96
N SER A 57 -0.27 -18.36 23.75
CA SER A 57 -1.11 -19.49 23.29
C SER A 57 -0.70 -20.77 24.00
N VAL A 58 -1.66 -21.40 24.67
CA VAL A 58 -1.48 -22.67 25.41
C VAL A 58 -1.73 -23.88 24.51
N VAL A 59 -2.49 -23.68 23.41
CA VAL A 59 -2.90 -24.72 22.46
C VAL A 59 -2.33 -24.36 21.09
N GLY A 60 -1.72 -25.39 20.41
CA GLY A 60 -1.22 -25.24 19.02
C GLY A 60 -2.36 -25.10 18.01
N PRO A 61 -2.02 -24.79 16.76
CA PRO A 61 -0.68 -24.73 16.16
C PRO A 61 0.09 -23.44 16.53
N TYR A 62 1.42 -23.53 16.52
CA TYR A 62 2.32 -22.45 16.94
C TYR A 62 2.98 -21.74 15.74
N PRO A 63 3.25 -20.42 15.81
CA PRO A 63 3.85 -19.67 14.71
C PRO A 63 5.26 -20.11 14.35
N HIS A 64 6.06 -20.44 15.36
CA HIS A 64 7.45 -20.89 15.24
C HIS A 64 7.61 -22.25 15.90
N GLU A 65 8.73 -22.93 15.60
CA GLU A 65 9.07 -24.17 16.30
C GLU A 65 9.03 -23.93 17.81
N ALA A 66 8.19 -24.65 18.50
CA ALA A 66 8.02 -24.57 19.95
C ALA A 66 8.35 -25.90 20.60
N CYS A 67 9.02 -25.81 21.75
CA CYS A 67 9.33 -26.96 22.57
C CYS A 67 8.55 -26.82 23.88
N LEU A 68 7.60 -27.73 24.12
CA LEU A 68 6.82 -27.73 25.35
C LEU A 68 7.48 -28.63 26.39
N PRO A 69 7.86 -28.13 27.59
CA PRO A 69 8.28 -28.98 28.70
C PRO A 69 7.14 -29.94 29.14
N PRO A 70 7.42 -31.19 29.57
CA PRO A 70 8.74 -31.74 29.88
C PRO A 70 9.44 -32.51 28.76
N ASN A 71 8.80 -32.69 27.57
CA ASN A 71 9.34 -33.54 26.51
C ASN A 71 9.66 -32.71 25.25
N CYS A 72 10.89 -32.20 25.15
CA CYS A 72 11.43 -31.55 23.95
C CYS A 72 11.93 -32.55 22.86
N SER A 73 11.45 -33.76 22.82
CA SER A 73 11.90 -34.78 21.86
C SER A 73 11.27 -34.71 20.48
N THR A 74 10.17 -33.95 20.31
CA THR A 74 9.54 -33.71 19.00
C THR A 74 9.32 -32.20 18.82
N PRO A 75 10.08 -31.52 17.94
CA PRO A 75 9.82 -30.14 17.61
C PRO A 75 8.43 -30.03 16.96
N LEU A 76 7.57 -29.20 17.53
CA LEU A 76 6.28 -28.84 16.92
C LEU A 76 6.54 -28.05 15.63
N HIS A 77 5.93 -28.49 14.54
CA HIS A 77 6.11 -27.86 13.23
C HIS A 77 5.70 -26.38 13.27
N ALA A 78 6.58 -25.52 12.77
CA ALA A 78 6.28 -24.10 12.56
C ALA A 78 5.28 -23.96 11.39
N ILE A 79 4.20 -23.20 11.59
CA ILE A 79 3.20 -22.95 10.55
C ILE A 79 3.68 -21.89 9.57
N LEU A 80 4.43 -20.88 10.04
CA LEU A 80 4.82 -19.73 9.22
C LEU A 80 5.85 -20.12 8.15
N ASN A 81 5.48 -19.96 6.88
CA ASN A 81 6.35 -20.24 5.74
C ASN A 81 7.13 -18.97 5.33
N ILE A 82 8.25 -18.70 6.02
CA ILE A 82 9.08 -17.51 5.80
C ILE A 82 9.50 -17.33 4.33
N PRO A 83 9.94 -18.36 3.57
CA PRO A 83 10.31 -18.20 2.15
C PRO A 83 9.17 -17.66 1.27
N VAL A 84 7.95 -18.18 1.42
CA VAL A 84 6.79 -17.77 0.62
C VAL A 84 6.40 -16.34 0.96
N THR A 85 6.34 -16.00 2.25
CA THR A 85 5.98 -14.65 2.69
C THR A 85 7.08 -13.63 2.35
N SER A 86 8.36 -14.03 2.33
CA SER A 86 9.45 -13.17 1.85
C SER A 86 9.32 -12.87 0.35
N ALA A 87 8.94 -13.88 -0.47
CA ALA A 87 8.71 -13.67 -1.90
C ALA A 87 7.50 -12.73 -2.13
N SER A 88 6.40 -12.91 -1.39
CA SER A 88 5.24 -12.03 -1.49
C SER A 88 5.56 -10.59 -1.05
N THR A 89 6.39 -10.42 -0.01
CA THR A 89 6.88 -9.12 0.44
C THR A 89 7.72 -8.43 -0.64
N PHE A 90 8.59 -9.17 -1.32
CA PHE A 90 9.37 -8.64 -2.43
C PHE A 90 8.47 -8.17 -3.58
N VAL A 91 7.45 -8.95 -3.94
CA VAL A 91 6.45 -8.56 -4.96
C VAL A 91 5.76 -7.25 -4.59
N LEU A 92 5.36 -7.09 -3.32
CA LEU A 92 4.71 -5.87 -2.84
C LEU A 92 5.65 -4.65 -2.90
N LEU A 93 6.91 -4.80 -2.48
CA LEU A 93 7.91 -3.74 -2.57
C LEU A 93 8.22 -3.32 -4.01
N MET A 94 8.25 -4.28 -4.95
CA MET A 94 8.39 -3.97 -6.38
C MET A 94 7.17 -3.21 -6.92
N SER A 95 5.97 -3.46 -6.37
CA SER A 95 4.78 -2.68 -6.73
C SER A 95 4.88 -1.22 -6.26
N SER A 96 5.52 -0.98 -5.11
CA SER A 96 5.80 0.36 -4.60
C SER A 96 6.69 1.16 -5.56
N LEU A 97 7.76 0.52 -6.07
CA LEU A 97 8.62 1.13 -7.11
C LEU A 97 7.83 1.44 -8.39
N ALA A 98 6.99 0.49 -8.85
CA ALA A 98 6.16 0.70 -10.03
C ALA A 98 5.19 1.89 -9.85
N MET A 99 4.66 2.11 -8.65
CA MET A 99 3.80 3.24 -8.33
C MET A 99 4.51 4.59 -8.42
N VAL A 100 5.77 4.68 -7.95
CA VAL A 100 6.60 5.89 -8.12
C VAL A 100 6.82 6.19 -9.60
N LEU A 101 7.11 5.17 -10.41
CA LEU A 101 7.29 5.33 -11.86
C LEU A 101 5.99 5.72 -12.56
N ALA A 102 4.82 5.24 -12.07
CA ALA A 102 3.51 5.67 -12.57
C ALA A 102 3.28 7.17 -12.35
N LEU A 103 3.56 7.67 -11.15
CA LEU A 103 3.43 9.10 -10.82
C LEU A 103 4.38 9.94 -11.69
N ALA A 104 5.65 9.57 -11.77
CA ALA A 104 6.64 10.26 -12.60
C ALA A 104 6.23 10.28 -14.09
N ALA A 105 5.65 9.18 -14.61
CA ALA A 105 5.16 9.11 -15.98
C ALA A 105 3.98 10.08 -16.25
N VAL A 106 3.10 10.29 -15.26
CA VAL A 106 1.97 11.23 -15.36
C VAL A 106 2.48 12.69 -15.32
N GLU A 107 3.40 13.00 -14.42
CA GLU A 107 3.98 14.36 -14.30
C GLU A 107 4.77 14.78 -15.53
N MET A 108 5.53 13.86 -16.13
CA MET A 108 6.36 14.12 -17.30
C MET A 108 5.62 14.04 -18.64
N LYS A 109 4.30 13.82 -18.65
CA LYS A 109 3.54 13.53 -19.88
C LYS A 109 3.65 14.62 -20.94
N ASP A 110 3.63 15.88 -20.53
CA ASP A 110 3.64 17.04 -21.43
C ASP A 110 5.06 17.48 -21.85
N GLN A 111 6.10 16.85 -21.28
CA GLN A 111 7.48 17.17 -21.67
C GLN A 111 7.87 16.48 -22.98
N PRO A 112 8.80 17.07 -23.80
CA PRO A 112 9.27 16.47 -25.03
C PRO A 112 9.86 15.07 -24.77
N LYS A 113 9.43 14.09 -25.58
CA LYS A 113 9.88 12.71 -25.46
C LYS A 113 11.30 12.57 -25.98
N PRO A 114 12.27 12.14 -25.17
CA PRO A 114 13.59 11.81 -25.68
C PRO A 114 13.49 10.60 -26.63
N ALA A 115 14.32 10.58 -27.66
CA ALA A 115 14.35 9.49 -28.64
C ALA A 115 14.70 8.14 -27.99
N GLY A 116 13.98 7.09 -28.36
CA GLY A 116 14.24 5.72 -27.89
C GLY A 116 12.98 5.01 -27.36
N TRP A 117 12.83 3.74 -27.71
CA TRP A 117 11.68 2.91 -27.31
C TRP A 117 11.60 2.69 -25.78
N TRP A 118 12.72 2.57 -25.11
CA TRP A 118 12.81 2.48 -23.66
C TRP A 118 12.20 3.69 -22.96
N ASN A 119 12.45 4.88 -23.51
CA ASN A 119 11.91 6.11 -22.97
C ASN A 119 10.38 6.19 -23.12
N GLY A 120 9.85 5.62 -24.21
CA GLY A 120 8.40 5.49 -24.41
C GLY A 120 7.76 4.55 -23.40
N LEU A 121 8.41 3.45 -23.06
CA LEU A 121 7.95 2.48 -22.06
C LEU A 121 7.96 3.09 -20.65
N LEU A 122 9.07 3.73 -20.26
CA LEU A 122 9.22 4.37 -18.95
C LEU A 122 8.21 5.50 -18.72
N ARG A 123 7.74 6.14 -19.78
CA ARG A 123 6.76 7.25 -19.72
C ARG A 123 5.31 6.81 -19.90
N SER A 124 5.03 5.52 -19.91
CA SER A 124 3.67 4.99 -19.99
C SER A 124 3.03 4.87 -18.62
N SER A 125 2.21 5.85 -18.22
CA SER A 125 1.42 5.79 -16.97
C SER A 125 0.58 4.53 -16.89
N LYS A 126 -0.03 4.12 -18.01
CA LYS A 126 -0.85 2.91 -18.11
C LYS A 126 -0.07 1.65 -17.74
N LEU A 127 1.17 1.52 -18.25
CA LEU A 127 2.00 0.36 -17.97
C LEU A 127 2.30 0.25 -16.48
N TRP A 128 2.74 1.34 -15.88
CA TRP A 128 3.15 1.33 -14.47
C TRP A 128 1.98 1.17 -13.52
N LEU A 129 0.84 1.80 -13.77
CA LEU A 129 -0.39 1.57 -13.02
C LEU A 129 -0.86 0.12 -13.14
N TRP A 130 -0.77 -0.48 -14.34
CA TRP A 130 -1.09 -1.88 -14.57
C TRP A 130 -0.16 -2.81 -13.80
N MET A 131 1.15 -2.54 -13.84
CA MET A 131 2.16 -3.32 -13.10
C MET A 131 1.91 -3.25 -11.60
N THR A 132 1.63 -2.07 -11.06
CA THR A 132 1.31 -1.89 -9.62
C THR A 132 0.07 -2.69 -9.23
N ALA A 133 -1.02 -2.57 -9.99
CA ALA A 133 -2.26 -3.30 -9.73
C ALA A 133 -2.07 -4.82 -9.84
N LEU A 134 -1.31 -5.30 -10.84
CA LEU A 134 -1.01 -6.71 -11.03
C LEU A 134 -0.19 -7.28 -9.86
N LEU A 135 0.88 -6.59 -9.47
CA LEU A 135 1.74 -7.02 -8.36
C LEU A 135 0.97 -7.00 -7.03
N GLY A 136 0.14 -5.97 -6.79
CA GLY A 136 -0.74 -5.91 -5.62
C GLY A 136 -1.76 -7.05 -5.58
N THR A 137 -2.37 -7.39 -6.72
CA THR A 137 -3.29 -8.53 -6.82
C THR A 137 -2.54 -9.86 -6.62
N THR A 138 -1.32 -9.98 -7.13
CA THR A 138 -0.47 -11.16 -6.91
C THR A 138 -0.16 -11.35 -5.43
N PHE A 139 0.16 -10.27 -4.71
CA PHE A 139 0.34 -10.30 -3.26
C PHE A 139 -0.92 -10.80 -2.53
N LEU A 140 -2.11 -10.30 -2.90
CA LEU A 140 -3.38 -10.79 -2.34
C LEU A 140 -3.59 -12.29 -2.62
N GLY A 141 -3.17 -12.78 -3.79
CA GLY A 141 -3.18 -14.19 -4.13
C GLY A 141 -2.30 -15.03 -3.19
N PHE A 142 -1.08 -14.57 -2.91
CA PHE A 142 -0.19 -15.21 -1.93
C PHE A 142 -0.80 -15.21 -0.53
N GLN A 143 -1.38 -14.11 -0.08
CA GLN A 143 -2.03 -14.00 1.22
C GLN A 143 -3.24 -14.94 1.34
N ALA A 144 -4.07 -15.04 0.30
CA ALA A 144 -5.21 -15.96 0.27
C ALA A 144 -4.74 -17.42 0.32
N PHE A 145 -3.68 -17.76 -0.42
CA PHE A 145 -3.06 -19.09 -0.39
C PHE A 145 -2.54 -19.42 1.03
N GLU A 146 -1.82 -18.50 1.66
CA GLU A 146 -1.27 -18.67 2.99
C GLU A 146 -2.38 -18.86 4.05
N PHE A 147 -3.44 -18.04 3.99
CA PHE A 147 -4.60 -18.19 4.87
C PHE A 147 -5.29 -19.55 4.71
N THR A 148 -5.42 -20.03 3.47
CA THR A 148 -6.03 -21.34 3.19
C THR A 148 -5.15 -22.45 3.77
N SER A 149 -3.83 -22.37 3.61
CA SER A 149 -2.88 -23.31 4.18
C SER A 149 -2.99 -23.38 5.72
N PHE A 150 -3.04 -22.22 6.39
CA PHE A 150 -3.17 -22.17 7.85
C PHE A 150 -4.49 -22.76 8.34
N VAL A 151 -5.59 -22.55 7.62
CA VAL A 151 -6.88 -23.18 7.96
C VAL A 151 -6.81 -24.69 7.80
N HIS A 152 -6.13 -25.21 6.77
CA HIS A 152 -5.91 -26.66 6.61
C HIS A 152 -5.05 -27.26 7.71
N GLU A 153 -4.11 -26.52 8.26
CA GLU A 153 -3.28 -26.92 9.40
C GLU A 153 -4.00 -26.74 10.75
N GLY A 154 -5.27 -26.34 10.74
CA GLY A 154 -6.13 -26.21 11.92
C GLY A 154 -6.02 -24.85 12.63
N LEU A 155 -5.27 -23.89 12.08
CA LEU A 155 -5.23 -22.54 12.62
C LEU A 155 -6.43 -21.73 12.07
N THR A 156 -7.30 -21.31 12.98
CA THR A 156 -8.44 -20.46 12.67
C THR A 156 -8.49 -19.27 13.62
N ILE A 157 -9.32 -18.28 13.31
CA ILE A 157 -9.53 -17.11 14.18
C ILE A 157 -10.01 -17.50 15.60
N ARG A 158 -10.53 -18.72 15.78
CA ARG A 158 -11.07 -19.23 17.06
C ARG A 158 -10.18 -20.26 17.75
N THR A 159 -9.11 -20.71 17.11
CA THR A 159 -8.30 -21.81 17.62
C THR A 159 -7.49 -21.39 18.83
N ASN A 160 -6.80 -20.26 18.74
CA ASN A 160 -5.95 -19.75 19.82
C ASN A 160 -5.77 -18.22 19.72
N LEU A 161 -5.13 -17.61 20.73
CA LEU A 161 -4.89 -16.16 20.78
C LEU A 161 -3.98 -15.67 19.65
N PHE A 162 -3.02 -16.49 19.25
CA PHE A 162 -2.18 -16.21 18.09
C PHE A 162 -3.02 -16.14 16.82
N GLY A 163 -3.83 -17.16 16.52
CA GLY A 163 -4.71 -17.18 15.36
C GLY A 163 -5.65 -15.99 15.32
N SER A 164 -6.31 -15.67 16.45
CA SER A 164 -7.21 -14.50 16.51
C SER A 164 -6.51 -13.18 16.17
N SER A 165 -5.38 -12.90 16.81
CA SER A 165 -4.63 -11.65 16.58
C SER A 165 -3.98 -11.60 15.21
N PHE A 166 -3.43 -12.72 14.73
CA PHE A 166 -2.80 -12.84 13.42
C PHE A 166 -3.80 -12.62 12.28
N PHE A 167 -4.92 -13.38 12.25
CA PHE A 167 -5.92 -13.25 11.19
C PHE A 167 -6.59 -11.88 11.20
N THR A 168 -6.78 -11.28 12.36
CA THR A 168 -7.32 -9.92 12.45
C THR A 168 -6.34 -8.91 11.87
N LEU A 169 -5.09 -8.90 12.33
CA LEU A 169 -4.06 -7.96 11.88
C LEU A 169 -3.80 -8.07 10.37
N THR A 170 -3.52 -9.27 9.88
CA THR A 170 -3.21 -9.51 8.46
C THR A 170 -4.45 -9.41 7.58
N GLY A 171 -5.63 -9.73 8.07
CA GLY A 171 -6.90 -9.57 7.36
C GLY A 171 -7.27 -8.10 7.15
N PHE A 172 -7.11 -7.24 8.17
CA PHE A 172 -7.27 -5.79 8.01
C PHE A 172 -6.27 -5.22 7.02
N HIS A 173 -5.01 -5.66 7.07
CA HIS A 173 -4.02 -5.27 6.08
C HIS A 173 -4.43 -5.69 4.66
N GLY A 174 -4.84 -6.94 4.45
CA GLY A 174 -5.33 -7.42 3.15
C GLY A 174 -6.54 -6.64 2.63
N ALA A 175 -7.45 -6.21 3.51
CA ALA A 175 -8.58 -5.36 3.14
C ALA A 175 -8.11 -3.98 2.63
N HIS A 176 -7.08 -3.39 3.26
CA HIS A 176 -6.48 -2.12 2.81
C HIS A 176 -5.75 -2.27 1.47
N VAL A 177 -5.00 -3.37 1.27
CA VAL A 177 -4.39 -3.68 -0.05
C VAL A 177 -5.47 -3.81 -1.12
N THR A 178 -6.58 -4.49 -0.81
CA THR A 178 -7.71 -4.66 -1.74
C THR A 178 -8.33 -3.31 -2.12
N ALA A 179 -8.58 -2.43 -1.14
CA ALA A 179 -9.06 -1.07 -1.39
C ALA A 179 -8.09 -0.27 -2.26
N GLY A 180 -6.78 -0.39 -2.02
CA GLY A 180 -5.74 0.22 -2.85
C GLY A 180 -5.75 -0.29 -4.28
N VAL A 181 -5.86 -1.62 -4.49
CA VAL A 181 -5.97 -2.21 -5.85
C VAL A 181 -7.21 -1.69 -6.57
N ILE A 182 -8.36 -1.60 -5.91
CA ILE A 182 -9.59 -1.03 -6.50
C ILE A 182 -9.37 0.43 -6.89
N TRP A 183 -8.69 1.22 -6.06
CA TRP A 183 -8.36 2.61 -6.38
C TRP A 183 -7.45 2.70 -7.60
N LEU A 184 -6.38 1.89 -7.67
CA LEU A 184 -5.47 1.82 -8.83
C LEU A 184 -6.20 1.42 -10.12
N LEU A 185 -7.09 0.43 -10.05
CA LEU A 185 -7.91 0.02 -11.21
C LEU A 185 -8.86 1.15 -11.66
N THR A 186 -9.38 1.93 -10.72
CA THR A 186 -10.19 3.12 -11.03
C THR A 186 -9.37 4.19 -11.77
N LEU A 187 -8.15 4.48 -11.30
CA LEU A 187 -7.23 5.40 -11.98
C LEU A 187 -6.84 4.89 -13.36
N LEU A 188 -6.59 3.59 -13.49
CA LEU A 188 -6.30 2.95 -14.76
C LEU A 188 -7.48 3.06 -15.74
N ALA A 189 -8.72 2.83 -15.28
CA ALA A 189 -9.92 3.00 -16.09
C ALA A 189 -10.10 4.46 -16.57
N ILE A 190 -9.76 5.45 -15.74
CA ILE A 190 -9.77 6.86 -16.09
C ILE A 190 -8.69 7.14 -17.16
N ASP A 191 -7.49 6.58 -16.98
CA ASP A 191 -6.38 6.76 -17.95
C ASP A 191 -6.70 6.14 -19.32
N TYR A 192 -7.44 5.04 -19.36
CA TYR A 192 -7.91 4.46 -20.62
C TYR A 192 -8.98 5.31 -21.32
N ARG A 193 -9.90 5.93 -20.54
CA ARG A 193 -11.02 6.70 -21.10
C ARG A 193 -10.64 8.09 -21.58
N ARG A 194 -9.89 8.85 -20.78
CA ARG A 194 -9.57 10.27 -21.06
C ARG A 194 -8.08 10.60 -21.04
N GLY A 195 -7.24 9.65 -20.60
CA GLY A 195 -5.83 9.89 -20.33
C GLY A 195 -5.60 10.68 -19.04
N LEU A 196 -4.66 10.26 -18.23
CA LEU A 196 -4.17 11.05 -17.10
C LEU A 196 -3.12 12.06 -17.60
N GLY A 197 -3.17 13.28 -17.11
CA GLY A 197 -2.21 14.34 -17.41
C GLY A 197 -1.67 14.99 -16.14
N PRO A 198 -0.78 16.00 -16.25
CA PRO A 198 -0.22 16.70 -15.09
C PRO A 198 -1.27 17.29 -14.14
N LYS A 199 -2.45 17.67 -14.67
CA LYS A 199 -3.59 18.14 -13.86
C LYS A 199 -4.18 17.05 -12.96
N ASP A 200 -4.03 15.78 -13.34
CA ASP A 200 -4.50 14.63 -12.57
C ASP A 200 -3.40 14.05 -11.65
N ALA A 201 -2.18 14.59 -11.72
CA ALA A 201 -1.03 14.09 -10.94
C ALA A 201 -1.32 14.04 -9.43
N ILE A 202 -2.07 15.02 -8.91
CA ILE A 202 -2.47 15.03 -7.51
C ILE A 202 -3.28 13.78 -7.12
N ASN A 203 -4.17 13.30 -7.98
CA ASN A 203 -4.99 12.12 -7.69
C ASN A 203 -4.15 10.84 -7.68
N VAL A 204 -3.13 10.77 -8.54
CA VAL A 204 -2.16 9.67 -8.57
C VAL A 204 -1.22 9.74 -7.38
N ASP A 205 -0.79 10.95 -6.98
CA ASP A 205 0.03 11.20 -5.80
C ASP A 205 -0.68 10.76 -4.50
N LEU A 206 -1.98 11.07 -4.36
CA LEU A 206 -2.79 10.62 -3.23
C LEU A 206 -2.88 9.09 -3.16
N ALA A 207 -3.07 8.44 -4.30
CA ALA A 207 -3.08 6.98 -4.37
C ALA A 207 -1.69 6.38 -4.07
N ALA A 208 -0.62 7.04 -4.49
CA ALA A 208 0.76 6.64 -4.19
C ALA A 208 1.05 6.73 -2.69
N LEU A 209 0.66 7.84 -2.04
CA LEU A 209 0.80 8.01 -0.59
C LEU A 209 0.08 6.90 0.19
N TYR A 210 -1.15 6.58 -0.22
CA TYR A 210 -1.90 5.48 0.38
C TYR A 210 -1.22 4.12 0.17
N TRP A 211 -0.76 3.84 -1.06
CA TRP A 211 -0.09 2.58 -1.40
C TRP A 211 1.19 2.39 -0.61
N HIS A 212 2.04 3.42 -0.53
CA HIS A 212 3.26 3.38 0.27
C HIS A 212 2.99 3.20 1.77
N PHE A 213 1.94 3.82 2.29
CA PHE A 213 1.51 3.58 3.68
C PHE A 213 1.19 2.10 3.92
N VAL A 214 0.41 1.47 3.04
CA VAL A 214 0.06 0.04 3.14
C VAL A 214 1.32 -0.83 3.09
N ASP A 215 2.28 -0.53 2.22
CA ASP A 215 3.56 -1.23 2.12
C ASP A 215 4.39 -1.12 3.40
N VAL A 216 4.47 0.07 3.99
CA VAL A 216 5.20 0.29 5.26
C VAL A 216 4.56 -0.50 6.42
N VAL A 217 3.24 -0.51 6.48
CA VAL A 217 2.51 -1.34 7.47
C VAL A 217 2.83 -2.82 7.27
N TRP A 218 2.89 -3.32 6.02
CA TRP A 218 3.27 -4.70 5.74
C TRP A 218 4.68 -5.04 6.21
N ILE A 219 5.66 -4.16 5.96
CA ILE A 219 7.04 -4.36 6.44
C ILE A 219 7.06 -4.52 7.97
N ALA A 220 6.32 -3.67 8.69
CA ALA A 220 6.21 -3.78 10.14
C ALA A 220 5.57 -5.11 10.57
N ILE A 221 4.46 -5.52 9.94
CA ILE A 221 3.79 -6.80 10.21
C ILE A 221 4.74 -7.96 9.90
N PHE A 222 5.35 -7.98 8.73
CA PHE A 222 6.27 -9.05 8.33
C PHE A 222 7.43 -9.20 9.32
N THR A 223 8.03 -8.09 9.70
CA THR A 223 9.15 -8.10 10.66
C THR A 223 8.73 -8.65 12.03
N LEU A 224 7.61 -8.14 12.57
CA LEU A 224 7.17 -8.48 13.94
C LEU A 224 6.55 -9.87 14.06
N VAL A 225 5.90 -10.35 13.01
CA VAL A 225 5.19 -11.64 13.01
C VAL A 225 6.09 -12.78 12.55
N TYR A 226 6.83 -12.58 11.43
CA TYR A 226 7.58 -13.64 10.78
C TYR A 226 9.06 -13.69 11.16
N LEU A 227 9.72 -12.55 11.38
CA LEU A 227 11.16 -12.51 11.63
C LEU A 227 11.53 -12.52 13.11
N ILE A 228 10.74 -11.85 13.97
CA ILE A 228 11.01 -11.83 15.42
C ILE A 228 10.34 -13.05 16.05
N LYS A 229 11.17 -13.94 16.62
CA LYS A 229 10.75 -15.15 17.34
C LYS A 229 10.26 -14.85 18.76
#